data_0465966dfd8ac50469cdf9cb91399ffc
#
_entry.id   0465966dfd8ac50469cdf9cb91399ffc
#
_cell.length_a   1.000
_cell.length_b   1.000
_cell.length_c   1.000
_cell.angle_alpha   90.00
_cell.angle_beta   90.00
_cell.angle_gamma   90.00
#
_symmetry.space_group_name_H-M   'P 1'
#
loop_
_entity.id
_entity.type
_entity.pdbx_description
1 polymer ?
#
loop_
_entity_poly.entity_id
_entity_poly.type
_entity_poly.pdbx_seq_one_letter_code
_entity_poly.pdbx_strand_id
1 'polypeptide(L)'
;SVAANTPKGKVIHTLLAGGCALFAAHTNADSARPGVSDKLAELVGITPGRPIKPVTLDATDRWGVHVPPAAAADLKRALFEAGAGAIGDYRECAFSFEGTGEFTPVEGANPTDGAVGTHYTGDEIRIEFVARAADRRRIVEKLREVHPYEEPAFDVVQMADTRDLEKATGLG
;
A
#
# COMPACT_ATOMS: atom_id res chain seq x y z
N SER A 1 -35.76 -10.81 -1.74
CA SER A 1 -36.72 -10.62 -0.67
C SER A 1 -36.40 -11.59 0.48
N VAL A 2 -36.30 -11.08 1.69
CA VAL A 2 -36.08 -11.85 2.93
C VAL A 2 -37.39 -12.12 3.67
N ALA A 3 -38.48 -12.37 2.93
CA ALA A 3 -39.78 -12.63 3.52
C ALA A 3 -39.78 -13.96 4.33
N ALA A 4 -40.34 -13.93 5.53
CA ALA A 4 -40.33 -15.07 6.46
C ALA A 4 -41.03 -16.34 5.96
N ASN A 5 -41.85 -16.22 4.91
CA ASN A 5 -42.57 -17.34 4.28
C ASN A 5 -41.75 -18.08 3.21
N THR A 6 -40.53 -17.64 2.90
CA THR A 6 -39.63 -18.35 1.98
C THR A 6 -38.60 -19.18 2.75
N PRO A 7 -38.10 -20.31 2.16
CA PRO A 7 -37.09 -21.12 2.84
C PRO A 7 -35.84 -20.34 3.27
N LYS A 8 -35.31 -19.50 2.39
CA LYS A 8 -34.16 -18.63 2.69
C LYS A 8 -34.48 -17.56 3.73
N GLY A 9 -35.68 -16.96 3.66
CA GLY A 9 -36.12 -15.98 4.61
C GLY A 9 -36.31 -16.57 6.01
N LYS A 10 -36.84 -17.81 6.12
CA LYS A 10 -36.95 -18.50 7.42
C LYS A 10 -35.60 -18.63 8.12
N VAL A 11 -34.54 -19.03 7.40
CA VAL A 11 -33.19 -19.17 7.97
C VAL A 11 -32.72 -17.85 8.54
N ILE A 12 -32.86 -16.76 7.78
CA ILE A 12 -32.42 -15.42 8.21
C ILE A 12 -33.23 -14.95 9.42
N HIS A 13 -34.56 -15.13 9.40
CA HIS A 13 -35.41 -14.77 10.55
C HIS A 13 -35.07 -15.59 11.80
N THR A 14 -34.77 -16.88 11.66
CA THR A 14 -34.35 -17.72 12.78
C THR A 14 -33.03 -17.24 13.39
N LEU A 15 -32.05 -16.92 12.56
CA LEU A 15 -30.76 -16.40 13.01
C LEU A 15 -30.91 -15.05 13.75
N LEU A 16 -31.68 -14.14 13.18
CA LEU A 16 -31.95 -12.83 13.82
C LEU A 16 -32.67 -12.97 15.14
N ALA A 17 -33.72 -13.81 15.21
CA ALA A 17 -34.47 -14.06 16.44
C ALA A 17 -33.62 -14.75 17.51
N GLY A 18 -32.66 -15.58 17.11
CA GLY A 18 -31.70 -16.25 18.00
C GLY A 18 -30.49 -15.42 18.38
N GLY A 19 -30.37 -14.17 17.91
CA GLY A 19 -29.19 -13.34 18.15
C GLY A 19 -27.89 -13.91 17.55
N CYS A 20 -28.01 -14.78 16.52
CA CYS A 20 -26.87 -15.44 15.88
C CYS A 20 -26.33 -14.64 14.69
N ALA A 21 -25.04 -14.42 14.66
CA ALA A 21 -24.35 -13.92 13.46
C ALA A 21 -24.13 -15.05 12.45
N LEU A 22 -24.28 -14.73 11.15
CA LEU A 22 -23.93 -15.65 10.07
C LEU A 22 -22.60 -15.21 9.44
N PHE A 23 -21.61 -16.10 9.50
CA PHE A 23 -20.35 -15.94 8.79
C PHE A 23 -20.23 -17.00 7.71
N ALA A 24 -19.98 -16.60 6.47
CA ALA A 24 -19.75 -17.49 5.36
C ALA A 24 -18.32 -17.30 4.83
N ALA A 25 -17.49 -18.33 4.96
CA ALA A 25 -16.15 -18.38 4.37
C ALA A 25 -16.21 -19.33 3.15
N HIS A 26 -16.19 -18.78 1.95
CA HIS A 26 -16.17 -19.52 0.69
C HIS A 26 -14.76 -19.45 0.08
N THR A 27 -14.50 -18.48 -0.76
CA THR A 27 -13.18 -18.24 -1.37
C THR A 27 -12.09 -17.87 -0.36
N ASN A 28 -12.45 -17.38 0.82
CA ASN A 28 -11.52 -17.16 1.92
C ASN A 28 -10.83 -18.48 2.35
N ALA A 29 -11.57 -19.60 2.40
CA ALA A 29 -11.02 -20.91 2.75
C ALA A 29 -10.08 -21.45 1.64
N ASP A 30 -10.39 -21.15 0.37
CA ASP A 30 -9.54 -21.53 -0.77
C ASP A 30 -8.24 -20.72 -0.80
N SER A 31 -8.28 -19.47 -0.35
CA SER A 31 -7.13 -18.55 -0.35
C SER A 31 -6.30 -18.60 0.93
N ALA A 32 -6.77 -19.31 1.97
CA ALA A 32 -6.05 -19.44 3.24
C ALA A 32 -4.76 -20.26 3.09
N ARG A 33 -3.79 -20.04 3.99
CA ARG A 33 -2.59 -20.88 4.11
C ARG A 33 -2.34 -21.30 5.56
N PRO A 34 -2.38 -22.62 5.86
CA PRO A 34 -2.87 -23.73 4.99
C PRO A 34 -4.36 -23.59 4.72
N GLY A 35 -4.80 -23.94 3.51
CA GLY A 35 -6.18 -23.84 3.07
C GLY A 35 -6.71 -25.12 2.42
N VAL A 36 -7.90 -25.04 1.84
CA VAL A 36 -8.55 -26.17 1.15
C VAL A 36 -7.69 -26.65 -0.02
N SER A 37 -7.10 -25.74 -0.78
CA SER A 37 -6.25 -26.05 -1.93
C SER A 37 -4.97 -26.79 -1.52
N ASP A 38 -4.34 -26.39 -0.40
CA ASP A 38 -3.15 -27.06 0.12
C ASP A 38 -3.50 -28.49 0.54
N LYS A 39 -4.65 -28.66 1.23
CA LYS A 39 -5.08 -29.98 1.69
C LYS A 39 -5.45 -30.90 0.53
N LEU A 40 -6.08 -30.37 -0.50
CA LEU A 40 -6.39 -31.12 -1.72
C LEU A 40 -5.11 -31.59 -2.43
N ALA A 41 -4.10 -30.71 -2.55
CA ALA A 41 -2.81 -31.07 -3.13
C ALA A 41 -2.15 -32.22 -2.38
N GLU A 42 -2.10 -32.16 -1.03
CA GLU A 42 -1.59 -33.25 -0.19
C GLU A 42 -2.31 -34.58 -0.43
N LEU A 43 -3.65 -34.55 -0.50
CA LEU A 43 -4.48 -35.76 -0.70
C LEU A 43 -4.22 -36.44 -2.06
N VAL A 44 -3.83 -35.71 -3.08
CA VAL A 44 -3.44 -36.25 -4.40
C VAL A 44 -1.94 -36.48 -4.54
N GLY A 45 -1.18 -36.35 -3.45
CA GLY A 45 0.27 -36.63 -3.40
C GLY A 45 1.15 -35.50 -3.94
N ILE A 46 0.63 -34.29 -4.04
CA ILE A 46 1.37 -33.10 -4.47
C ILE A 46 1.81 -32.31 -3.23
N THR A 47 3.07 -31.95 -3.14
CA THR A 47 3.54 -31.03 -2.11
C THR A 47 3.05 -29.61 -2.45
N PRO A 48 2.30 -28.93 -1.54
CA PRO A 48 1.84 -27.57 -1.78
C PRO A 48 3.01 -26.61 -2.06
N GLY A 49 2.93 -25.90 -3.17
CA GLY A 49 3.93 -24.96 -3.62
C GLY A 49 3.47 -23.50 -3.54
N ARG A 50 4.09 -22.63 -4.35
CA ARG A 50 3.64 -21.24 -4.49
C ARG A 50 2.30 -21.18 -5.21
N PRO A 51 1.39 -20.29 -4.80
CA PRO A 51 0.13 -20.09 -5.51
C PRO A 51 0.40 -19.59 -6.94
N ILE A 52 -0.42 -20.04 -7.90
CA ILE A 52 -0.34 -19.62 -9.31
C ILE A 52 -0.55 -18.09 -9.42
N LYS A 53 -1.43 -17.55 -8.58
CA LYS A 53 -1.68 -16.11 -8.47
C LYS A 53 -1.60 -15.71 -7.01
N PRO A 54 -0.41 -15.31 -6.52
CA PRO A 54 -0.29 -14.85 -5.15
C PRO A 54 -1.09 -13.57 -4.94
N VAL A 55 -1.86 -13.51 -3.88
CA VAL A 55 -2.47 -12.27 -3.38
C VAL A 55 -1.55 -11.74 -2.30
N THR A 56 -0.80 -10.71 -2.60
CA THR A 56 0.02 -9.99 -1.63
C THR A 56 -0.86 -9.04 -0.84
N LEU A 57 -1.46 -9.52 0.25
CA LEU A 57 -2.26 -8.68 1.17
C LEU A 57 -1.41 -7.62 1.88
N ASP A 58 -0.10 -7.86 1.98
CA ASP A 58 0.87 -7.00 2.67
C ASP A 58 1.98 -6.50 1.74
N ALA A 59 1.66 -6.28 0.46
CA ALA A 59 2.63 -5.70 -0.46
C ALA A 59 3.12 -4.36 0.10
N THR A 60 4.44 -4.20 0.10
CA THR A 60 5.12 -2.99 0.53
C THR A 60 5.62 -2.23 -0.68
N ASP A 61 5.41 -0.93 -0.68
CA ASP A 61 5.94 -0.02 -1.67
C ASP A 61 7.12 0.75 -1.09
N ARG A 62 8.13 1.00 -1.91
CA ARG A 62 9.12 2.03 -1.67
C ARG A 62 8.71 3.28 -2.43
N TRP A 63 8.77 4.40 -1.72
CA TRP A 63 8.44 5.72 -2.23
C TRP A 63 9.70 6.58 -2.27
N GLY A 64 9.79 7.44 -3.27
CA GLY A 64 10.73 8.53 -3.33
C GLY A 64 9.98 9.82 -3.66
N VAL A 65 10.16 10.86 -2.86
CA VAL A 65 9.49 12.15 -3.02
C VAL A 65 10.52 13.26 -3.02
N HIS A 66 10.46 14.14 -4.01
CA HIS A 66 11.31 15.31 -4.11
C HIS A 66 10.59 16.54 -3.56
N VAL A 67 11.25 17.34 -2.76
CA VAL A 67 10.64 18.48 -2.07
C VAL A 67 11.68 19.56 -1.77
N PRO A 68 11.34 20.87 -1.85
CA PRO A 68 12.23 21.93 -1.39
C PRO A 68 12.62 21.75 0.09
N PRO A 69 13.88 22.06 0.47
CA PRO A 69 14.37 21.85 1.84
C PRO A 69 13.48 22.45 2.93
N ALA A 70 12.91 23.62 2.68
CA ALA A 70 12.06 24.33 3.64
C ALA A 70 10.77 23.56 3.98
N ALA A 71 10.23 22.75 3.06
CA ALA A 71 8.99 22.01 3.24
C ALA A 71 9.21 20.54 3.67
N ALA A 72 10.44 20.04 3.67
CA ALA A 72 10.75 18.64 3.87
C ALA A 72 10.30 18.09 5.23
N ALA A 73 10.43 18.86 6.31
CA ALA A 73 10.06 18.43 7.66
C ALA A 73 8.54 18.26 7.80
N ASP A 74 7.77 19.24 7.30
CA ASP A 74 6.31 19.24 7.39
C ASP A 74 5.72 18.17 6.49
N LEU A 75 6.26 18.00 5.28
CA LEU A 75 5.86 16.92 4.38
C LEU A 75 6.10 15.54 5.01
N LYS A 76 7.27 15.28 5.58
CA LYS A 76 7.57 14.00 6.26
C LYS A 76 6.54 13.71 7.36
N ARG A 77 6.27 14.67 8.23
CA ARG A 77 5.29 14.51 9.31
C ARG A 77 3.93 14.13 8.77
N ALA A 78 3.42 14.85 7.77
CA ALA A 78 2.12 14.58 7.16
C ALA A 78 2.04 13.19 6.49
N LEU A 79 3.12 12.76 5.83
CA LEU A 79 3.19 11.43 5.21
C LEU A 79 3.22 10.32 6.27
N PHE A 80 3.91 10.51 7.39
CA PHE A 80 3.92 9.55 8.51
C PHE A 80 2.53 9.40 9.13
N GLU A 81 1.80 10.49 9.34
CA GLU A 81 0.41 10.48 9.78
C GLU A 81 -0.50 9.73 8.80
N ALA A 82 -0.18 9.80 7.50
CA ALA A 82 -0.86 9.04 6.46
C ALA A 82 -0.42 7.57 6.36
N GLY A 83 0.46 7.08 7.24
CA GLY A 83 0.86 5.67 7.32
C GLY A 83 2.17 5.32 6.60
N ALA A 84 2.95 6.31 6.17
CA ALA A 84 4.29 6.10 5.65
C ALA A 84 5.28 5.71 6.76
N GLY A 85 6.39 5.06 6.41
CA GLY A 85 7.53 4.85 7.27
C GLY A 85 7.33 3.81 8.39
N ALA A 86 6.48 2.81 8.20
CA ALA A 86 6.33 1.72 9.16
C ALA A 86 7.15 0.50 8.72
N ILE A 87 8.10 0.04 9.55
CA ILE A 87 8.92 -1.15 9.32
C ILE A 87 8.92 -1.98 10.62
N GLY A 88 8.21 -3.09 10.64
CA GLY A 88 8.06 -3.90 11.86
C GLY A 88 7.51 -3.04 13.01
N ASP A 89 8.24 -2.99 14.11
CA ASP A 89 7.89 -2.20 15.30
C ASP A 89 8.42 -0.74 15.25
N TYR A 90 9.08 -0.35 14.16
CA TYR A 90 9.58 1.02 13.97
C TYR A 90 8.59 1.87 13.20
N ARG A 91 8.54 3.15 13.53
CA ARG A 91 7.70 4.16 12.91
C ARG A 91 8.55 5.34 12.44
N GLU A 92 8.00 6.13 11.52
CA GLU A 92 8.66 7.32 10.98
C GLU A 92 10.01 7.01 10.30
N CYS A 93 10.14 5.79 9.77
CA CYS A 93 11.34 5.35 9.07
C CYS A 93 11.40 6.04 7.70
N ALA A 94 12.38 6.91 7.53
CA ALA A 94 12.68 7.54 6.25
C ALA A 94 14.18 7.75 6.10
N PHE A 95 14.63 7.82 4.86
CA PHE A 95 15.97 8.23 4.50
C PHE A 95 15.87 9.49 3.63
N SER A 96 16.64 10.53 3.97
CA SER A 96 16.61 11.78 3.21
C SER A 96 18.02 12.13 2.78
N PHE A 97 18.15 12.63 1.55
CA PHE A 97 19.41 13.11 1.02
C PHE A 97 19.18 14.34 0.13
N GLU A 98 20.17 15.18 0.10
CA GLU A 98 20.16 16.41 -0.68
C GLU A 98 20.49 16.14 -2.15
N GLY A 99 19.89 16.93 -3.03
CA GLY A 99 20.12 16.87 -4.46
C GLY A 99 19.74 18.18 -5.11
N THR A 100 19.87 18.21 -6.43
CA THR A 100 19.48 19.37 -7.23
C THR A 100 18.33 18.98 -8.13
N GLY A 101 17.21 19.69 -8.02
CA GLY A 101 16.06 19.55 -8.91
C GLY A 101 16.16 20.55 -10.08
N GLU A 102 15.72 20.10 -11.25
CA GLU A 102 15.73 20.93 -12.46
C GLU A 102 14.41 20.77 -13.22
N PHE A 103 13.84 21.87 -13.69
CA PHE A 103 12.65 21.83 -14.52
C PHE A 103 12.50 23.13 -15.32
N THR A 104 11.66 23.11 -16.36
CA THR A 104 11.27 24.29 -17.09
C THR A 104 9.74 24.37 -17.14
N PRO A 105 9.11 25.32 -16.42
CA PRO A 105 7.67 25.52 -16.51
C PRO A 105 7.27 25.96 -17.92
N VAL A 106 6.22 25.35 -18.47
CA VAL A 106 5.68 25.72 -19.79
C VAL A 106 4.37 26.49 -19.63
N GLU A 107 3.85 27.02 -20.74
CA GLU A 107 2.58 27.74 -20.72
C GLU A 107 1.45 26.92 -20.08
N GLY A 108 0.72 27.50 -19.15
CA GLY A 108 -0.32 26.85 -18.34
C GLY A 108 0.16 26.40 -16.96
N ALA A 109 1.47 26.35 -16.67
CA ALA A 109 1.98 26.06 -15.34
C ALA A 109 1.88 27.28 -14.43
N ASN A 110 1.67 27.01 -13.12
CA ASN A 110 1.72 28.00 -12.05
C ASN A 110 2.80 27.60 -11.03
N PRO A 111 4.10 27.76 -11.38
CA PRO A 111 5.20 27.25 -10.58
C PRO A 111 5.34 28.00 -9.24
N THR A 112 5.63 27.26 -8.17
CA THR A 112 6.03 27.84 -6.87
C THR A 112 7.41 28.48 -6.97
N ASP A 113 8.34 27.84 -7.70
CA ASP A 113 9.70 28.32 -7.95
C ASP A 113 9.94 28.44 -9.46
N GLY A 114 10.81 29.40 -9.85
CA GLY A 114 11.09 29.64 -11.24
C GLY A 114 10.05 30.49 -11.97
N ALA A 115 10.17 30.60 -13.30
CA ALA A 115 9.25 31.35 -14.17
C ALA A 115 8.96 30.57 -15.45
N VAL A 116 7.75 30.74 -15.99
CA VAL A 116 7.35 30.11 -17.26
C VAL A 116 8.34 30.41 -18.37
N GLY A 117 8.78 29.39 -19.08
CA GLY A 117 9.75 29.46 -20.18
C GLY A 117 11.21 29.59 -19.74
N THR A 118 11.51 29.62 -18.45
CA THR A 118 12.88 29.75 -17.94
C THR A 118 13.27 28.45 -17.21
N HIS A 119 14.45 27.92 -17.55
CA HIS A 119 14.99 26.74 -16.82
C HIS A 119 15.32 27.12 -15.39
N TYR A 120 14.80 26.35 -14.46
CA TYR A 120 15.03 26.49 -13.03
C TYR A 120 15.93 25.37 -12.53
N THR A 121 16.85 25.70 -11.65
CA THR A 121 17.71 24.76 -10.93
C THR A 121 17.70 25.17 -9.47
N GLY A 122 17.41 24.25 -8.57
CA GLY A 122 17.34 24.55 -7.13
C GLY A 122 17.64 23.34 -6.26
N ASP A 123 17.88 23.60 -4.98
CA ASP A 123 18.12 22.55 -4.01
C ASP A 123 16.82 21.80 -3.70
N GLU A 124 16.90 20.47 -3.71
CA GLU A 124 15.81 19.57 -3.31
C GLU A 124 16.30 18.51 -2.32
N ILE A 125 15.38 18.04 -1.50
CA ILE A 125 15.56 16.87 -0.66
C ILE A 125 14.74 15.74 -1.27
N ARG A 126 15.40 14.61 -1.54
CA ARG A 126 14.70 13.37 -1.82
C ARG A 126 14.46 12.61 -0.52
N ILE A 127 13.19 12.33 -0.21
CA ILE A 127 12.75 11.58 0.96
C ILE A 127 12.34 10.20 0.48
N GLU A 128 13.00 9.16 0.98
CA GLU A 128 12.62 7.77 0.74
C GLU A 128 12.01 7.14 1.98
N PHE A 129 10.93 6.38 1.79
CA PHE A 129 10.26 5.63 2.84
C PHE A 129 9.56 4.40 2.25
N VAL A 130 9.11 3.51 3.13
CA VAL A 130 8.26 2.39 2.75
C VAL A 130 6.85 2.57 3.31
N ALA A 131 5.88 1.99 2.62
CA ALA A 131 4.50 1.97 3.07
C ALA A 131 3.78 0.72 2.56
N ARG A 132 2.69 0.32 3.22
CA ARG A 132 1.85 -0.75 2.72
C ARG A 132 1.14 -0.30 1.44
N ALA A 133 1.04 -1.17 0.45
CA ALA A 133 0.32 -0.88 -0.79
C ALA A 133 -1.16 -0.51 -0.55
N ALA A 134 -1.76 -1.00 0.54
CA ALA A 134 -3.11 -0.64 0.96
C ALA A 134 -3.26 0.85 1.35
N ASP A 135 -2.19 1.50 1.80
CA ASP A 135 -2.17 2.90 2.21
C ASP A 135 -1.85 3.86 1.05
N ARG A 136 -1.54 3.33 -0.14
CA ARG A 136 -1.10 4.10 -1.32
C ARG A 136 -2.01 5.29 -1.63
N ARG A 137 -3.31 5.05 -1.68
CA ARG A 137 -4.27 6.12 -1.99
C ARG A 137 -4.21 7.26 -0.98
N ARG A 138 -4.24 6.93 0.31
CA ARG A 138 -4.20 7.91 1.41
C ARG A 138 -2.91 8.73 1.40
N ILE A 139 -1.78 8.08 1.12
CA ILE A 139 -0.47 8.73 1.04
C ILE A 139 -0.42 9.69 -0.15
N VAL A 140 -0.91 9.29 -1.34
CA VAL A 140 -0.95 10.17 -2.53
C VAL A 140 -1.86 11.38 -2.28
N GLU A 141 -3.04 11.17 -1.70
CA GLU A 141 -3.96 12.26 -1.36
C GLU A 141 -3.29 13.26 -0.40
N LYS A 142 -2.65 12.76 0.67
CA LYS A 142 -1.94 13.61 1.63
C LYS A 142 -0.71 14.30 1.01
N LEU A 143 0.06 13.61 0.18
CA LEU A 143 1.20 14.18 -0.52
C LEU A 143 0.77 15.39 -1.36
N ARG A 144 -0.26 15.24 -2.18
CA ARG A 144 -0.79 16.32 -3.03
C ARG A 144 -1.40 17.48 -2.26
N GLU A 145 -1.96 17.20 -1.07
CA GLU A 145 -2.52 18.24 -0.19
C GLU A 145 -1.45 19.17 0.41
N VAL A 146 -0.30 18.60 0.81
CA VAL A 146 0.71 19.32 1.60
C VAL A 146 1.98 19.70 0.84
N HIS A 147 2.17 19.14 -0.36
CA HIS A 147 3.33 19.45 -1.18
C HIS A 147 3.24 20.89 -1.73
N PRO A 148 4.33 21.68 -1.69
CA PRO A 148 4.31 23.05 -2.18
C PRO A 148 4.15 23.18 -3.70
N TYR A 149 4.53 22.12 -4.45
CA TYR A 149 4.40 22.13 -5.91
C TYR A 149 3.04 21.64 -6.36
N GLU A 150 2.48 22.27 -7.41
CA GLU A 150 1.22 21.84 -8.02
C GLU A 150 1.31 20.42 -8.61
N GLU A 151 2.48 20.06 -9.15
CA GLU A 151 2.79 18.70 -9.63
C GLU A 151 4.04 18.17 -8.92
N PRO A 152 3.88 17.48 -7.80
CA PRO A 152 4.99 16.89 -7.05
C PRO A 152 5.70 15.80 -7.85
N ALA A 153 7.02 15.80 -7.86
CA ALA A 153 7.83 14.71 -8.39
C ALA A 153 7.94 13.59 -7.35
N PHE A 154 7.37 12.42 -7.63
CA PHE A 154 7.49 11.26 -6.79
C PHE A 154 7.41 9.96 -7.57
N ASP A 155 7.99 8.90 -7.03
CA ASP A 155 7.92 7.55 -7.56
C ASP A 155 7.44 6.56 -6.50
N VAL A 156 6.78 5.50 -6.98
CA VAL A 156 6.29 4.39 -6.15
C VAL A 156 6.69 3.08 -6.80
N VAL A 157 7.51 2.30 -6.12
CA VAL A 157 8.00 1.01 -6.60
C VAL A 157 7.50 -0.10 -5.68
N GLN A 158 6.74 -1.04 -6.21
CA GLN A 158 6.32 -2.20 -5.45
C GLN A 158 7.54 -3.09 -5.18
N MET A 159 7.77 -3.38 -3.90
CA MET A 159 8.90 -4.21 -3.48
C MET A 159 8.57 -5.70 -3.66
N ALA A 160 9.59 -6.49 -3.94
CA ALA A 160 9.47 -7.94 -3.94
C ALA A 160 9.23 -8.45 -2.50
N ASP A 161 8.35 -9.44 -2.37
CA ASP A 161 8.16 -10.14 -1.10
C ASP A 161 9.35 -11.09 -0.87
N THR A 162 10.16 -10.81 0.15
CA THR A 162 11.32 -11.64 0.51
C THR A 162 11.04 -12.67 1.59
N ARG A 163 9.86 -12.65 2.20
CA ARG A 163 9.47 -13.57 3.30
C ARG A 163 9.49 -15.04 2.88
N ASP A 164 9.20 -15.31 1.62
CA ASP A 164 9.30 -16.67 1.06
C ASP A 164 10.76 -17.13 0.85
N LEU A 165 11.70 -16.19 0.70
CA LEU A 165 13.13 -16.51 0.54
C LEU A 165 13.75 -16.96 1.88
N GLU A 166 13.34 -16.35 2.99
CA GLU A 166 13.80 -16.73 4.33
C GLU A 166 13.34 -18.14 4.72
N LYS A 167 12.13 -18.54 4.29
CA LYS A 167 11.61 -19.90 4.50
C LYS A 167 12.27 -20.94 3.58
N ALA A 168 12.73 -20.53 2.40
CA ALA A 168 13.41 -21.43 1.46
C ALA A 168 14.87 -21.71 1.85
N THR A 169 15.49 -20.87 2.68
CA THR A 169 16.85 -21.07 3.21
C THR A 169 16.88 -21.82 4.53
N GLY A 170 15.75 -22.12 5.12
CA GLY A 170 15.62 -23.02 6.26
C GLY A 170 15.86 -24.47 5.83
N LEU A 171 17.10 -24.82 5.60
CA LEU A 171 17.58 -26.20 5.65
C LEU A 171 17.58 -26.60 7.12
N GLY A 172 16.48 -27.23 7.51
CA GLY A 172 16.38 -27.97 8.75
C GLY A 172 16.15 -29.40 8.40
#